data_9c1439a92bf609ced1dc86d0607dfc4a
#
_entry.id   9c1439a92bf609ced1dc86d0607dfc4a
#
_cell.length_a   1.000
_cell.length_b   1.000
_cell.length_c   1.000
_cell.angle_alpha   90.00
_cell.angle_beta   90.00
_cell.angle_gamma   90.00
#
_symmetry.space_group_name_H-M   'P 1'
#
loop_
_entity.id
_entity.type
_entity.pdbx_description
1 polymer ?
#
loop_
_entity_poly.entity_id
_entity_poly.type
_entity_poly.pdbx_seq_one_letter_code
_entity_poly.pdbx_strand_id
1 'polypeptide(L)'
;MYRTYYILACILLALPTTTSAEGLPTAKSPHEWISLFNGKDLSGWTVKITGHPLGQNFGNTFRVEDGVLKVSYDDYKQFDNQYGHLYTDIAYSKYRLRMEYRFAGKMMPDAPKYVNLNSGIMIHSQSPQSIELHQHFPVSLEFQFLADEGKGRRQTGNVCTPGTNLEIDGKLITQHIVKSSAPTFPAHEWVAIEIEVQ
;
A
#
# COMPACT_ATOMS: atom_id res chain seq x y z
N MET A 1 21.87 3.36 -15.08
CA MET A 1 20.71 4.12 -14.58
C MET A 1 19.67 3.10 -14.13
N TYR A 2 19.52 2.90 -12.83
CA TYR A 2 18.64 1.87 -12.27
C TYR A 2 17.28 2.52 -12.02
N ARG A 3 16.21 1.99 -12.63
CA ARG A 3 14.84 2.42 -12.39
C ARG A 3 14.13 1.37 -11.54
N THR A 4 13.74 1.75 -10.36
CA THR A 4 13.02 0.88 -9.43
C THR A 4 11.58 1.36 -9.34
N TYR A 5 10.61 0.53 -9.73
CA TYR A 5 9.20 0.89 -9.72
C TYR A 5 8.40 -0.14 -8.95
N TYR A 6 7.66 0.30 -7.96
CA TYR A 6 6.60 -0.47 -7.34
C TYR A 6 5.28 0.20 -7.72
N ILE A 7 4.41 -0.54 -8.38
CA ILE A 7 3.15 0.00 -8.87
C ILE A 7 2.02 -0.52 -7.99
N LEU A 8 1.35 0.39 -7.32
CA LEU A 8 0.06 0.17 -6.70
C LEU A 8 -0.98 0.81 -7.62
N ALA A 9 -1.78 0.03 -8.33
CA ALA A 9 -2.82 0.56 -9.19
C ALA A 9 -4.18 0.32 -8.57
N CYS A 10 -4.93 1.38 -8.41
CA CYS A 10 -6.36 1.31 -8.17
C CYS A 10 -7.07 1.54 -9.51
N ILE A 11 -7.59 0.49 -10.13
CA ILE A 11 -8.50 0.64 -11.26
C ILE A 11 -9.91 0.59 -10.71
N LEU A 12 -10.59 1.71 -10.81
CA LEU A 12 -12.02 1.81 -10.57
C LEU A 12 -12.69 2.14 -11.89
N LEU A 13 -13.58 1.28 -12.32
CA LEU A 13 -14.47 1.56 -13.43
C LEU A 13 -15.30 2.79 -13.09
N ALA A 14 -14.94 3.93 -13.67
CA ALA A 14 -15.66 5.19 -13.52
C ALA A 14 -16.76 5.28 -14.56
N LEU A 15 -17.98 5.41 -14.10
CA LEU A 15 -19.05 6.03 -14.88
C LEU A 15 -18.88 7.56 -14.76
N PRO A 16 -19.13 8.34 -15.82
CA PRO A 16 -18.90 9.77 -15.81
C PRO A 16 -19.89 10.51 -14.89
N THR A 17 -19.36 11.15 -13.85
CA THR A 17 -20.12 12.10 -13.06
C THR A 17 -19.51 13.48 -13.17
N THR A 18 -20.36 14.47 -13.41
CA THR A 18 -20.06 15.89 -13.54
C THR A 18 -19.40 16.46 -12.28
N THR A 19 -18.32 17.17 -12.47
CA THR A 19 -17.45 17.75 -11.45
C THR A 19 -18.10 18.98 -10.80
N SER A 20 -18.28 18.95 -9.48
CA SER A 20 -18.25 20.16 -8.65
C SER A 20 -17.21 19.94 -7.54
N ALA A 21 -16.39 20.95 -7.31
CA ALA A 21 -15.32 20.93 -6.30
C ALA A 21 -15.94 21.07 -4.90
N GLU A 22 -16.31 19.95 -4.28
CA GLU A 22 -16.74 19.92 -2.88
C GLU A 22 -16.49 18.52 -2.30
N GLY A 23 -15.63 18.46 -1.28
CA GLY A 23 -15.53 17.37 -0.32
C GLY A 23 -15.08 15.99 -0.88
N LEU A 24 -14.33 15.26 -0.07
CA LEU A 24 -14.01 13.87 -0.37
C LEU A 24 -15.30 13.04 -0.52
N PRO A 25 -15.35 12.08 -1.46
CA PRO A 25 -16.55 11.31 -1.72
C PRO A 25 -16.95 10.47 -0.49
N THR A 26 -18.15 10.69 0.00
CA THR A 26 -18.77 9.85 1.03
C THR A 26 -19.82 8.96 0.37
N ALA A 27 -19.84 7.68 0.73
CA ALA A 27 -20.87 6.76 0.24
C ALA A 27 -22.27 7.25 0.67
N LYS A 28 -23.19 7.34 -0.25
CA LYS A 28 -24.58 7.73 -0.01
C LYS A 28 -25.42 6.57 0.54
N SER A 29 -24.92 5.35 0.41
CA SER A 29 -25.51 4.14 0.98
C SER A 29 -24.42 3.16 1.41
N PRO A 30 -24.70 2.23 2.36
CA PRO A 30 -23.71 1.25 2.83
C PRO A 30 -23.25 0.23 1.76
N HIS A 31 -23.85 0.25 0.57
CA HIS A 31 -23.51 -0.64 -0.54
C HIS A 31 -22.90 0.08 -1.76
N GLU A 32 -22.66 1.39 -1.64
CA GLU A 32 -22.10 2.18 -2.73
C GLU A 32 -20.57 2.12 -2.70
N TRP A 33 -19.95 1.80 -3.83
CA TRP A 33 -18.52 1.89 -4.03
C TRP A 33 -18.10 3.34 -4.24
N ILE A 34 -17.13 3.79 -3.48
CA ILE A 34 -16.50 5.09 -3.67
C ILE A 34 -15.09 4.90 -4.24
N SER A 35 -14.70 5.77 -5.17
CA SER A 35 -13.33 5.80 -5.67
C SER A 35 -12.43 6.49 -4.68
N LEU A 36 -11.43 5.79 -4.14
CA LEU A 36 -10.40 6.36 -3.28
C LEU A 36 -9.29 7.05 -4.08
N PHE A 37 -9.12 6.65 -5.34
CA PHE A 37 -8.10 7.18 -6.24
C PHE A 37 -8.75 7.80 -7.47
N ASN A 38 -8.38 9.04 -7.79
CA ASN A 38 -8.99 9.80 -8.89
C ASN A 38 -8.33 9.56 -10.26
N GLY A 39 -7.23 8.79 -10.31
CA GLY A 39 -6.48 8.50 -11.54
C GLY A 39 -5.61 9.67 -12.05
N LYS A 40 -5.51 10.78 -11.33
CA LYS A 40 -4.84 12.01 -11.80
C LYS A 40 -3.71 12.47 -10.88
N ASP A 41 -3.95 12.46 -9.58
CA ASP A 41 -3.03 12.96 -8.56
C ASP A 41 -3.24 12.27 -7.21
N LEU A 42 -2.56 12.74 -6.18
CA LEU A 42 -2.65 12.24 -4.81
C LEU A 42 -3.68 12.97 -3.95
N SER A 43 -4.64 13.67 -4.54
CA SER A 43 -5.72 14.33 -3.79
C SER A 43 -6.50 13.29 -2.98
N GLY A 44 -6.70 13.56 -1.69
CA GLY A 44 -7.34 12.62 -0.75
C GLY A 44 -6.37 11.63 -0.10
N TRP A 45 -5.05 11.84 -0.30
CA TRP A 45 -4.03 10.98 0.26
C TRP A 45 -2.91 11.78 0.95
N THR A 46 -2.46 11.27 2.07
CA THR A 46 -1.34 11.82 2.85
C THR A 46 -0.14 10.88 2.79
N VAL A 47 1.01 11.43 2.39
CA VAL A 47 2.28 10.70 2.31
C VAL A 47 3.01 10.74 3.64
N LYS A 48 3.58 9.61 4.06
CA LYS A 48 4.56 9.53 5.14
C LYS A 48 5.74 8.69 4.69
N ILE A 49 6.93 9.26 4.70
CA ILE A 49 8.19 8.58 4.36
C ILE A 49 9.11 8.66 5.58
N THR A 50 9.76 7.56 5.92
CA THR A 50 10.75 7.50 7.02
C THR A 50 11.83 8.56 6.82
N GLY A 51 12.13 9.31 7.88
CA GLY A 51 13.11 10.41 7.84
C GLY A 51 12.57 11.74 7.31
N HIS A 52 11.30 11.79 6.86
CA HIS A 52 10.69 13.00 6.28
C HIS A 52 9.43 13.42 7.03
N PRO A 53 9.14 14.74 7.09
CA PRO A 53 7.91 15.25 7.65
C PRO A 53 6.66 14.66 7.00
N LEU A 54 5.56 14.58 7.74
CA LEU A 54 4.26 14.19 7.22
C LEU A 54 3.84 15.09 6.05
N GLY A 55 3.31 14.49 5.01
CA GLY A 55 2.89 15.16 3.78
C GLY A 55 4.01 15.42 2.78
N GLN A 56 5.27 15.25 3.16
CA GLN A 56 6.39 15.41 2.23
C GLN A 56 6.56 14.16 1.36
N ASN A 57 6.26 14.29 0.08
CA ASN A 57 6.53 13.27 -0.93
C ASN A 57 7.97 13.40 -1.45
N PHE A 58 8.93 13.02 -0.60
CA PHE A 58 10.35 13.12 -0.92
C PHE A 58 10.70 12.29 -2.16
N GLY A 59 11.55 12.82 -3.03
CA GLY A 59 11.96 12.16 -4.27
C GLY A 59 10.79 11.79 -5.18
N ASN A 60 9.63 12.48 -5.04
CA ASN A 60 8.42 12.17 -5.79
C ASN A 60 8.10 10.66 -5.78
N THR A 61 8.25 10.03 -4.58
CA THR A 61 8.12 8.57 -4.39
C THR A 61 6.78 8.05 -4.86
N PHE A 62 5.70 8.72 -4.44
CA PHE A 62 4.36 8.41 -4.89
C PHE A 62 3.99 9.37 -6.02
N ARG A 63 3.65 8.82 -7.17
CA ARG A 63 3.29 9.62 -8.34
C ARG A 63 2.19 8.94 -9.14
N VAL A 64 1.51 9.72 -9.95
CA VAL A 64 0.50 9.20 -10.88
C VAL A 64 1.04 9.33 -12.30
N GLU A 65 1.12 8.21 -12.99
CA GLU A 65 1.55 8.12 -14.39
C GLU A 65 0.54 7.25 -15.14
N ASP A 66 -0.01 7.77 -16.22
CA ASP A 66 -0.99 7.06 -17.08
C ASP A 66 -2.20 6.49 -16.32
N GLY A 67 -2.70 7.24 -15.32
CA GLY A 67 -3.82 6.82 -14.49
C GLY A 67 -3.48 5.77 -13.42
N VAL A 68 -2.21 5.47 -13.24
CA VAL A 68 -1.71 4.47 -12.29
C VAL A 68 -0.98 5.16 -11.14
N LEU A 69 -1.35 4.81 -9.91
CA LEU A 69 -0.58 5.19 -8.73
C LEU A 69 0.70 4.35 -8.68
N LYS A 70 1.84 5.01 -8.71
CA LYS A 70 3.15 4.40 -8.85
C LYS A 70 4.06 4.77 -7.69
N VAL A 71 4.78 3.79 -7.17
CA VAL A 71 5.87 4.01 -6.22
C VAL A 71 7.19 3.93 -6.97
N SER A 72 8.04 4.96 -6.86
CA SER A 72 9.32 5.02 -7.55
C SER A 72 10.40 5.61 -6.66
N TYR A 73 11.58 5.02 -6.73
CA TYR A 73 12.80 5.48 -6.07
C TYR A 73 13.82 6.04 -7.07
N ASP A 74 13.37 6.47 -8.27
CA ASP A 74 14.27 6.95 -9.33
C ASP A 74 15.09 8.18 -8.92
N ASP A 75 14.52 9.04 -8.07
CA ASP A 75 15.14 10.29 -7.61
C ASP A 75 15.95 10.11 -6.30
N TYR A 76 16.07 8.86 -5.82
CA TYR A 76 16.86 8.53 -4.64
C TYR A 76 18.31 8.20 -5.02
N LYS A 77 19.25 8.68 -4.22
CA LYS A 77 20.67 8.29 -4.34
C LYS A 77 20.92 6.93 -3.64
N GLN A 78 20.26 6.73 -2.53
CA GLN A 78 20.28 5.52 -1.70
C GLN A 78 18.90 5.29 -1.10
N PHE A 79 18.56 4.05 -0.84
CA PHE A 79 17.31 3.70 -0.16
C PHE A 79 17.31 4.18 1.29
N ASP A 80 18.41 3.93 1.99
CA ASP A 80 18.65 4.36 3.37
C ASP A 80 17.45 4.15 4.32
N ASN A 81 16.79 3.01 4.17
CA ASN A 81 15.57 2.65 4.92
C ASN A 81 14.42 3.67 4.82
N GLN A 82 14.35 4.44 3.75
CA GLN A 82 13.30 5.41 3.51
C GLN A 82 12.02 4.71 3.01
N TYR A 83 11.35 4.01 3.94
CA TYR A 83 10.06 3.36 3.68
C TYR A 83 8.96 4.39 3.49
N GLY A 84 8.15 4.21 2.45
CA GLY A 84 7.04 5.10 2.13
C GLY A 84 5.69 4.47 2.40
N HIS A 85 4.78 5.26 2.98
CA HIS A 85 3.39 4.90 3.24
C HIS A 85 2.46 5.96 2.67
N LEU A 86 1.34 5.53 2.13
CA LEU A 86 0.31 6.40 1.60
C LEU A 86 -1.00 6.14 2.34
N TYR A 87 -1.53 7.17 2.97
CA TYR A 87 -2.74 7.10 3.78
C TYR A 87 -3.90 7.80 3.09
N THR A 88 -5.09 7.22 3.17
CA THR A 88 -6.32 7.97 2.86
C THR A 88 -6.53 9.07 3.90
N ASP A 89 -6.93 10.27 3.47
CA ASP A 89 -7.18 11.39 4.39
C ASP A 89 -8.41 11.15 5.29
N ILE A 90 -9.30 10.24 4.88
CA ILE A 90 -10.44 9.77 5.67
C ILE A 90 -10.10 8.42 6.30
N ALA A 91 -10.37 8.28 7.60
CA ALA A 91 -10.27 7.01 8.30
C ALA A 91 -11.55 6.18 8.11
N TYR A 92 -11.37 4.90 7.83
CA TYR A 92 -12.46 3.92 7.67
C TYR A 92 -12.34 2.83 8.73
N SER A 93 -13.45 2.42 9.33
CA SER A 93 -13.48 1.38 10.38
C SER A 93 -14.12 0.08 9.92
N LYS A 94 -15.15 0.17 9.06
CA LYS A 94 -15.84 -0.98 8.48
C LYS A 94 -15.99 -0.73 7.00
N TYR A 95 -15.42 -1.60 6.17
CA TYR A 95 -15.39 -1.39 4.72
C TYR A 95 -15.03 -2.65 3.95
N ARG A 96 -15.34 -2.61 2.67
CA ARG A 96 -14.75 -3.51 1.67
C ARG A 96 -13.86 -2.67 0.78
N LEU A 97 -12.64 -3.13 0.54
CA LEU A 97 -11.66 -2.48 -0.32
C LEU A 97 -11.34 -3.39 -1.51
N ARG A 98 -11.43 -2.83 -2.72
CA ARG A 98 -10.97 -3.49 -3.94
C ARG A 98 -9.83 -2.70 -4.55
N MET A 99 -8.84 -3.40 -5.02
CA MET A 99 -7.75 -2.80 -5.81
C MET A 99 -7.05 -3.84 -6.66
N GLU A 100 -6.28 -3.34 -7.62
CA GLU A 100 -5.33 -4.13 -8.37
C GLU A 100 -3.92 -3.61 -8.11
N TYR A 101 -2.96 -4.52 -8.05
CA TYR A 101 -1.55 -4.16 -7.94
C TYR A 101 -0.70 -5.00 -8.88
N ARG A 102 0.48 -4.51 -9.21
CA ARG A 102 1.54 -5.31 -9.83
C ARG A 102 2.90 -4.80 -9.39
N PHE A 103 3.88 -5.69 -9.39
CA PHE A 103 5.26 -5.33 -9.18
C PHE A 103 5.98 -5.13 -10.51
N ALA A 104 6.82 -4.08 -10.58
CA ALA A 104 7.64 -3.76 -11.73
C ALA A 104 8.94 -3.11 -11.29
N GLY A 105 9.96 -3.11 -12.16
CA GLY A 105 11.23 -2.47 -11.90
C GLY A 105 12.24 -3.33 -11.13
N LYS A 106 13.20 -2.68 -10.51
CA LYS A 106 14.30 -3.32 -9.79
C LYS A 106 14.47 -2.68 -8.41
N MET A 107 14.84 -3.49 -7.45
CA MET A 107 15.18 -3.04 -6.10
C MET A 107 16.43 -2.16 -6.13
N MET A 108 16.49 -1.13 -5.27
CA MET A 108 17.72 -0.36 -5.04
C MET A 108 18.83 -1.24 -4.47
N PRO A 109 20.09 -1.02 -4.86
CA PRO A 109 21.20 -1.90 -4.48
C PRO A 109 21.45 -2.02 -2.98
N ASP A 110 21.20 -0.95 -2.24
CA ASP A 110 21.39 -0.87 -0.78
C ASP A 110 20.13 -1.26 0.02
N ALA A 111 19.03 -1.57 -0.66
CA ALA A 111 17.79 -1.96 0.02
C ALA A 111 17.89 -3.39 0.59
N PRO A 112 17.30 -3.65 1.76
CA PRO A 112 17.26 -4.99 2.34
C PRO A 112 16.56 -5.98 1.40
N LYS A 113 17.04 -7.22 1.32
CA LYS A 113 16.50 -8.23 0.41
C LYS A 113 15.00 -8.49 0.57
N TYR A 114 14.48 -8.35 1.78
CA TYR A 114 13.06 -8.62 2.07
C TYR A 114 12.11 -7.60 1.42
N VAL A 115 12.57 -6.40 1.05
CA VAL A 115 11.72 -5.40 0.39
C VAL A 115 11.52 -5.67 -1.10
N ASN A 116 12.28 -6.61 -1.67
CA ASN A 116 12.14 -6.93 -3.09
C ASN A 116 10.76 -7.52 -3.39
N LEU A 117 10.04 -6.94 -4.35
CA LEU A 117 8.68 -7.34 -4.74
C LEU A 117 7.78 -7.56 -3.51
N ASN A 118 7.81 -6.61 -2.60
CA ASN A 118 7.12 -6.63 -1.32
C ASN A 118 6.43 -5.27 -1.08
N SER A 119 5.15 -5.33 -0.77
CA SER A 119 4.29 -4.19 -0.43
C SER A 119 3.11 -4.70 0.38
N GLY A 120 2.14 -3.86 0.70
CA GLY A 120 0.94 -4.31 1.40
C GLY A 120 -0.08 -3.21 1.65
N ILE A 121 -1.22 -3.63 2.18
CA ILE A 121 -2.24 -2.74 2.73
C ILE A 121 -2.24 -2.87 4.23
N MET A 122 -2.05 -1.75 4.92
CA MET A 122 -2.06 -1.70 6.37
C MET A 122 -3.44 -1.25 6.86
N ILE A 123 -4.15 -2.16 7.53
CA ILE A 123 -5.44 -1.88 8.18
C ILE A 123 -5.27 -1.74 9.69
N HIS A 124 -6.24 -1.14 10.38
CA HIS A 124 -6.16 -0.80 11.79
C HIS A 124 -4.85 -0.09 12.15
N SER A 125 -4.41 0.75 11.23
CA SER A 125 -3.09 1.38 11.27
C SER A 125 -3.06 2.54 12.27
N GLN A 126 -1.92 2.68 12.93
CA GLN A 126 -1.53 3.92 13.60
C GLN A 126 -1.76 5.11 12.67
N SER A 127 -2.28 6.21 13.19
CA SER A 127 -2.53 7.41 12.38
C SER A 127 -1.23 8.00 11.83
N PRO A 128 -1.23 8.57 10.62
CA PRO A 128 0.00 9.11 10.03
C PRO A 128 0.60 10.25 10.85
N GLN A 129 -0.24 11.00 11.63
CA GLN A 129 0.21 12.08 12.51
C GLN A 129 1.00 11.57 13.72
N SER A 130 0.77 10.33 14.16
CA SER A 130 1.43 9.76 15.32
C SER A 130 2.68 8.92 14.97
N ILE A 131 3.01 8.80 13.68
CA ILE A 131 4.22 8.11 13.23
C ILE A 131 5.42 9.02 13.46
N GLU A 132 6.40 8.53 14.22
CA GLU A 132 7.64 9.25 14.47
C GLU A 132 8.46 9.46 13.18
N LEU A 133 9.36 10.45 13.21
CA LEU A 133 10.15 10.82 12.04
C LEU A 133 10.93 9.65 11.44
N HIS A 134 11.55 8.84 12.31
CA HIS A 134 12.38 7.69 11.92
C HIS A 134 11.70 6.33 12.12
N GLN A 135 10.40 6.30 12.39
CA GLN A 135 9.64 5.06 12.46
C GLN A 135 9.47 4.48 11.06
N HIS A 136 9.87 3.23 10.86
CA HIS A 136 9.84 2.57 9.55
C HIS A 136 8.43 2.12 9.15
N PHE A 137 7.69 1.52 10.08
CA PHE A 137 6.37 0.96 9.83
C PHE A 137 5.39 1.42 10.91
N PRO A 138 4.14 1.73 10.55
CA PRO A 138 3.11 2.00 11.53
C PRO A 138 2.73 0.72 12.29
N VAL A 139 2.28 0.86 13.52
CA VAL A 139 1.59 -0.22 14.22
C VAL A 139 0.32 -0.53 13.44
N SER A 140 0.17 -1.77 12.95
CA SER A 140 -0.91 -2.13 12.02
C SER A 140 -1.03 -3.64 11.83
N LEU A 141 -2.06 -4.06 11.11
CA LEU A 141 -2.13 -5.36 10.45
C LEU A 141 -1.90 -5.14 8.95
N GLU A 142 -0.86 -5.74 8.39
CA GLU A 142 -0.52 -5.64 6.99
C GLU A 142 -0.99 -6.88 6.23
N PHE A 143 -1.81 -6.68 5.20
CA PHE A 143 -2.00 -7.67 4.14
C PHE A 143 -0.87 -7.54 3.15
N GLN A 144 0.10 -8.45 3.29
CA GLN A 144 1.35 -8.39 2.54
C GLN A 144 1.16 -8.87 1.11
N PHE A 145 1.63 -8.08 0.16
CA PHE A 145 1.73 -8.42 -1.25
C PHE A 145 3.14 -8.87 -1.58
N LEU A 146 3.26 -10.03 -2.16
CA LEU A 146 4.53 -10.58 -2.64
C LEU A 146 4.36 -11.04 -4.09
N ALA A 147 5.44 -10.99 -4.86
CA ALA A 147 5.50 -11.65 -6.14
C ALA A 147 6.66 -12.65 -6.19
N ASP A 148 6.57 -13.62 -7.09
CA ASP A 148 7.60 -14.62 -7.32
C ASP A 148 8.81 -13.98 -8.02
N GLU A 149 9.97 -14.31 -7.51
CA GLU A 149 11.27 -13.94 -8.10
C GLU A 149 11.79 -15.00 -9.11
N GLY A 150 10.96 -15.99 -9.42
CA GLY A 150 11.37 -17.15 -10.21
C GLY A 150 12.24 -18.17 -9.44
N LYS A 151 12.24 -18.07 -8.09
CA LYS A 151 13.08 -18.90 -7.21
C LYS A 151 12.30 -19.76 -6.23
N GLY A 152 10.99 -19.76 -6.31
CA GLY A 152 10.15 -20.53 -5.39
C GLY A 152 8.87 -19.79 -4.98
N ARG A 153 8.13 -20.37 -4.05
CA ARG A 153 6.84 -19.84 -3.61
C ARG A 153 7.01 -18.63 -2.70
N ARG A 154 6.53 -17.48 -3.14
CA ARG A 154 6.29 -16.29 -2.33
C ARG A 154 4.79 -15.97 -2.36
N GLN A 155 4.06 -16.61 -1.47
CA GLN A 155 2.60 -16.45 -1.39
C GLN A 155 2.25 -15.01 -1.01
N THR A 156 1.32 -14.41 -1.74
CA THR A 156 0.72 -13.13 -1.36
C THR A 156 -0.32 -13.33 -0.26
N GLY A 157 -0.80 -12.22 0.36
CA GLY A 157 -1.86 -12.26 1.37
C GLY A 157 -1.43 -12.78 2.73
N ASN A 158 -0.14 -12.83 3.05
CA ASN A 158 0.30 -13.05 4.43
C ASN A 158 -0.20 -11.90 5.30
N VAL A 159 -0.39 -12.17 6.60
CA VAL A 159 -0.68 -11.11 7.57
C VAL A 159 0.58 -10.85 8.40
N CYS A 160 1.09 -9.61 8.29
CA CYS A 160 2.18 -9.14 9.13
C CYS A 160 1.65 -8.21 10.23
N THR A 161 2.29 -8.23 11.40
CA THR A 161 1.83 -7.48 12.58
C THR A 161 2.93 -6.54 13.10
N PRO A 162 3.32 -5.49 12.34
CA PRO A 162 4.31 -4.55 12.83
C PRO A 162 3.82 -3.84 14.10
N GLY A 163 4.57 -4.01 15.19
CA GLY A 163 4.30 -3.38 16.48
C GLY A 163 3.05 -3.87 17.23
N THR A 164 2.37 -4.92 16.77
CA THR A 164 1.17 -5.46 17.42
C THR A 164 1.12 -6.99 17.34
N ASN A 165 0.02 -7.56 17.83
CA ASN A 165 -0.29 -8.98 17.72
C ASN A 165 -1.67 -9.18 17.10
N LEU A 166 -1.96 -10.41 16.71
CA LEU A 166 -3.21 -10.82 16.09
C LEU A 166 -3.87 -11.89 16.97
N GLU A 167 -5.19 -11.90 17.04
CA GLU A 167 -5.96 -13.00 17.61
C GLU A 167 -6.67 -13.77 16.50
N ILE A 168 -6.56 -15.10 16.51
CA ILE A 168 -7.26 -16.00 15.58
C ILE A 168 -7.95 -17.07 16.44
N ASP A 169 -9.27 -17.19 16.29
CA ASP A 169 -10.10 -18.16 17.01
C ASP A 169 -9.86 -18.14 18.55
N GLY A 170 -9.77 -16.94 19.14
CA GLY A 170 -9.53 -16.75 20.56
C GLY A 170 -8.10 -17.05 21.04
N LYS A 171 -7.16 -17.25 20.12
CA LYS A 171 -5.74 -17.49 20.44
C LYS A 171 -4.88 -16.31 20.01
N LEU A 172 -4.11 -15.80 20.96
CA LEU A 172 -3.12 -14.77 20.69
C LEU A 172 -1.97 -15.34 19.84
N ILE A 173 -1.75 -14.71 18.69
CA ILE A 173 -0.66 -15.02 17.77
C ILE A 173 0.38 -13.90 17.88
N THR A 174 1.54 -14.24 18.40
CA THR A 174 2.68 -13.31 18.58
C THR A 174 3.72 -13.43 17.45
N GLN A 175 3.49 -14.35 16.53
CA GLN A 175 4.35 -14.52 15.37
C GLN A 175 4.13 -13.36 14.40
N HIS A 176 5.20 -12.66 14.04
CA HIS A 176 5.14 -11.47 13.19
C HIS A 176 4.49 -11.72 11.81
N ILE A 177 4.67 -12.90 11.22
CA ILE A 177 4.11 -13.24 9.91
C ILE A 177 3.25 -14.49 10.02
N VAL A 178 1.95 -14.33 9.76
CA VAL A 178 1.03 -15.45 9.57
C VAL A 178 0.90 -15.69 8.07
N LYS A 179 1.34 -16.87 7.64
CA LYS A 179 1.35 -17.22 6.22
C LYS A 179 -0.05 -17.52 5.70
N SER A 180 -0.34 -17.03 4.51
CA SER A 180 -1.55 -17.35 3.76
C SER A 180 -1.44 -18.70 3.04
N SER A 181 -2.57 -19.20 2.55
CA SER A 181 -2.66 -20.28 1.58
C SER A 181 -2.89 -19.77 0.15
N ALA A 182 -2.79 -18.45 -0.07
CA ALA A 182 -3.02 -17.84 -1.36
C ALA A 182 -1.97 -18.28 -2.42
N PRO A 183 -2.31 -18.16 -3.70
CA PRO A 183 -1.36 -18.48 -4.77
C PRO A 183 -0.17 -17.50 -4.79
N THR A 184 0.85 -17.89 -5.52
CA THR A 184 1.99 -17.05 -5.89
C THR A 184 1.72 -16.45 -7.27
N PHE A 185 1.98 -15.16 -7.44
CA PHE A 185 1.83 -14.46 -8.70
C PHE A 185 3.21 -14.02 -9.22
N PRO A 186 3.45 -14.10 -10.52
CA PRO A 186 4.68 -13.56 -11.13
C PRO A 186 4.72 -12.03 -11.00
N ALA A 187 5.94 -11.47 -10.98
CA ALA A 187 6.11 -10.03 -11.18
C ALA A 187 5.57 -9.62 -12.56
N HIS A 188 5.16 -8.36 -12.69
CA HIS A 188 4.59 -7.75 -13.89
C HIS A 188 3.15 -8.15 -14.25
N GLU A 189 2.54 -9.08 -13.54
CA GLU A 189 1.12 -9.38 -13.68
C GLU A 189 0.27 -8.53 -12.73
N TRP A 190 -0.91 -8.11 -13.21
CA TRP A 190 -1.91 -7.45 -12.38
C TRP A 190 -2.63 -8.47 -11.51
N VAL A 191 -2.71 -8.19 -10.24
CA VAL A 191 -3.38 -9.02 -9.23
C VAL A 191 -4.51 -8.22 -8.61
N ALA A 192 -5.74 -8.69 -8.79
CA ALA A 192 -6.91 -8.10 -8.15
C ALA A 192 -7.08 -8.69 -6.75
N ILE A 193 -7.41 -7.84 -5.79
CA ILE A 193 -7.70 -8.23 -4.42
C ILE A 193 -8.97 -7.56 -3.90
N GLU A 194 -9.60 -8.22 -2.93
CA GLU A 194 -10.66 -7.65 -2.12
C GLU A 194 -10.35 -7.96 -0.65
N ILE A 195 -10.50 -6.94 0.21
CA ILE A 195 -10.36 -7.04 1.66
C ILE A 195 -11.66 -6.58 2.29
N GLU A 196 -12.16 -7.34 3.27
CA GLU A 196 -13.30 -6.95 4.08
C GLU A 196 -12.85 -6.73 5.53
N VAL A 197 -13.20 -5.57 6.08
CA VAL A 197 -12.94 -5.16 7.46
C VAL A 197 -14.29 -4.88 8.13
N GLN A 198 -14.54 -5.56 9.27
CA GLN A 198 -15.81 -5.48 10.00
C GLN A 198 -15.62 -4.91 11.40
#